data_fa1e6e75537174fb5867cac9852151e6
#
_entry.id   fa1e6e75537174fb5867cac9852151e6
#
_cell.length_a   1.000
_cell.length_b   1.000
_cell.length_c   1.000
_cell.angle_alpha   90.00
_cell.angle_beta   90.00
_cell.angle_gamma   90.00
#
_symmetry.space_group_name_H-M   'P 1'
#
loop_
_entity.id
_entity.type
_entity.pdbx_description
1 polymer ?
#
loop_
_entity_poly.entity_id
_entity_poly.type
_entity_poly.pdbx_seq_one_letter_code
_entity_poly.pdbx_strand_id
1 'polypeptide(L)'
;MRHSLKTSALKLALAAMPLLPFATAAQAQQPAATPVLAEPAKPDNWANVPTQSIAAGGVDFAYRELGKQHGGTPVVLLVHLAAVMDNWDPRIVDGLAAKHHVIAFDNRGIGASSGKPSNSMEQMADDAITFIKAKGLKQVDLFGFSMGGMIAQEIVLKDPPLVRKMILAGTGPAGGEGISAVAGVTYYDMLRGFFTFQDPKQFLFFTRTPSGIEAGKAFLERLKERTQDRDKEIAVSALFAQLEALRNWGQ
;
A
#
# COMPACT_ATOMS: atom_id res chain seq x y z
N MET A 1 -19.76 11.59 -68.23
CA MET A 1 -20.22 10.62 -69.24
C MET A 1 -21.05 9.54 -68.57
N ARG A 2 -22.31 9.55 -68.97
CA ARG A 2 -23.30 8.45 -69.14
C ARG A 2 -23.43 7.43 -67.99
N HIS A 3 -24.54 7.59 -67.23
CA HIS A 3 -25.85 6.93 -67.41
C HIS A 3 -25.81 5.40 -67.36
N SER A 4 -26.52 4.80 -66.38
CA SER A 4 -27.77 4.12 -66.72
C SER A 4 -28.54 3.68 -65.48
N LEU A 5 -29.73 4.22 -65.32
CA LEU A 5 -30.86 3.68 -64.57
C LEU A 5 -31.36 2.40 -65.22
N LYS A 6 -31.82 1.42 -64.45
CA LYS A 6 -32.94 0.55 -64.89
C LYS A 6 -33.81 0.17 -63.69
N THR A 7 -35.00 0.62 -63.77
CA THR A 7 -36.24 0.33 -63.09
C THR A 7 -36.85 -1.03 -63.43
N SER A 8 -37.78 -1.45 -62.57
CA SER A 8 -38.91 -2.39 -62.77
C SER A 8 -38.70 -3.76 -62.15
N ALA A 9 -39.61 -4.40 -61.45
CA ALA A 9 -41.08 -4.30 -61.40
C ALA A 9 -41.63 -5.02 -60.16
N LEU A 10 -42.67 -4.48 -59.68
CA LEU A 10 -43.62 -4.98 -58.67
C LEU A 10 -44.30 -6.25 -59.15
N LYS A 11 -44.32 -7.36 -58.39
CA LYS A 11 -45.29 -8.44 -58.51
C LYS A 11 -45.88 -8.78 -57.14
N LEU A 12 -47.15 -8.42 -57.03
CA LEU A 12 -48.07 -8.77 -55.98
C LEU A 12 -48.42 -10.25 -56.07
N ALA A 13 -48.18 -11.03 -55.03
CA ALA A 13 -48.72 -12.39 -54.92
C ALA A 13 -49.44 -12.49 -53.56
N LEU A 14 -50.77 -12.48 -53.61
CA LEU A 14 -51.67 -12.87 -52.55
C LEU A 14 -51.56 -14.39 -52.35
N ALA A 15 -51.21 -14.86 -51.17
CA ALA A 15 -51.35 -16.27 -50.81
C ALA A 15 -51.81 -16.41 -49.36
N ALA A 16 -52.83 -17.22 -49.22
CA ALA A 16 -53.68 -17.46 -48.05
C ALA A 16 -52.91 -17.83 -46.79
N MET A 17 -53.34 -17.25 -45.66
CA MET A 17 -52.96 -17.65 -44.29
C MET A 17 -53.73 -18.90 -43.88
N PRO A 18 -53.08 -19.93 -43.33
CA PRO A 18 -53.73 -20.95 -42.51
C PRO A 18 -53.78 -20.46 -41.05
N LEU A 19 -54.96 -20.52 -40.46
CA LEU A 19 -55.21 -20.35 -39.04
C LEU A 19 -54.52 -21.49 -38.25
N LEU A 20 -53.48 -21.15 -37.49
CA LEU A 20 -52.94 -22.04 -36.49
C LEU A 20 -53.57 -21.79 -35.11
N PRO A 21 -53.88 -22.83 -34.32
CA PRO A 21 -54.49 -22.70 -33.02
C PRO A 21 -53.50 -22.08 -32.02
N PHE A 22 -53.99 -21.10 -31.25
CA PHE A 22 -53.26 -20.56 -30.09
C PHE A 22 -53.09 -21.66 -29.04
N ALA A 23 -51.88 -22.22 -28.93
CA ALA A 23 -51.47 -22.99 -27.76
C ALA A 23 -51.06 -21.97 -26.67
N THR A 24 -51.88 -21.86 -25.64
CA THR A 24 -51.53 -21.16 -24.39
C THR A 24 -50.39 -21.92 -23.72
N ALA A 25 -49.16 -21.44 -23.92
CA ALA A 25 -48.02 -21.91 -23.12
C ALA A 25 -48.20 -21.44 -21.68
N ALA A 26 -48.51 -22.36 -20.77
CA ALA A 26 -48.42 -22.09 -19.34
C ALA A 26 -46.96 -21.76 -19.01
N GLN A 27 -46.67 -20.50 -18.69
CA GLN A 27 -45.38 -20.09 -18.15
C GLN A 27 -45.22 -20.75 -16.77
N ALA A 28 -44.38 -21.77 -16.70
CA ALA A 28 -43.94 -22.30 -15.42
C ALA A 28 -43.20 -21.18 -14.70
N GLN A 29 -43.79 -20.71 -13.60
CA GLN A 29 -43.15 -19.76 -12.68
C GLN A 29 -41.87 -20.40 -12.13
N GLN A 30 -40.68 -19.90 -12.52
CA GLN A 30 -39.45 -20.27 -11.87
C GLN A 30 -39.55 -19.92 -10.37
N PRO A 31 -39.22 -20.86 -9.48
CA PRO A 31 -39.17 -20.54 -8.06
C PRO A 31 -38.21 -19.37 -7.83
N ALA A 32 -38.68 -18.36 -7.09
CA ALA A 32 -37.85 -17.22 -6.71
C ALA A 32 -36.56 -17.73 -6.04
N ALA A 33 -35.42 -17.33 -6.60
CA ALA A 33 -34.13 -17.66 -6.01
C ALA A 33 -34.12 -17.13 -4.57
N THR A 34 -33.90 -18.03 -3.62
CA THR A 34 -33.73 -17.70 -2.21
C THR A 34 -32.60 -16.66 -2.12
N PRO A 35 -32.80 -15.50 -1.46
CA PRO A 35 -31.72 -14.53 -1.30
C PRO A 35 -30.56 -15.24 -0.57
N VAL A 36 -29.42 -15.37 -1.23
CA VAL A 36 -28.18 -15.76 -0.57
C VAL A 36 -27.86 -14.60 0.37
N LEU A 37 -28.05 -14.82 1.67
CA LEU A 37 -27.60 -13.87 2.68
C LEU A 37 -26.10 -13.69 2.45
N ALA A 38 -25.69 -12.48 2.11
CA ALA A 38 -24.28 -12.16 2.02
C ALA A 38 -23.62 -12.51 3.37
N GLU A 39 -22.56 -13.29 3.35
CA GLU A 39 -21.78 -13.52 4.57
C GLU A 39 -21.42 -12.16 5.17
N PRO A 40 -21.48 -12.01 6.51
CA PRO A 40 -21.08 -10.78 7.16
C PRO A 40 -19.65 -10.46 6.73
N ALA A 41 -19.44 -9.25 6.24
CA ALA A 41 -18.12 -8.79 5.82
C ALA A 41 -17.13 -9.03 6.96
N LYS A 42 -16.00 -9.69 6.66
CA LYS A 42 -14.94 -9.84 7.65
C LYS A 42 -14.51 -8.45 8.12
N PRO A 43 -14.26 -8.26 9.43
CA PRO A 43 -13.77 -6.99 9.91
C PRO A 43 -12.47 -6.60 9.21
N ASP A 44 -12.32 -5.32 8.91
CA ASP A 44 -11.09 -4.81 8.29
C ASP A 44 -9.90 -5.10 9.20
N ASN A 45 -8.84 -5.59 8.59
CA ASN A 45 -7.54 -5.78 9.18
C ASN A 45 -6.46 -5.37 8.15
N TRP A 46 -5.19 -5.40 8.54
CA TRP A 46 -4.11 -4.97 7.65
C TRP A 46 -4.02 -5.78 6.35
N ALA A 47 -4.41 -7.05 6.40
CA ALA A 47 -4.37 -7.93 5.22
C ALA A 47 -5.49 -7.66 4.20
N ASN A 48 -6.59 -6.98 4.59
CA ASN A 48 -7.74 -6.79 3.71
C ASN A 48 -8.22 -5.33 3.56
N VAL A 49 -7.72 -4.38 4.39
CA VAL A 49 -8.11 -2.97 4.29
C VAL A 49 -7.77 -2.43 2.90
N PRO A 50 -8.68 -1.70 2.21
CA PRO A 50 -8.43 -1.20 0.86
C PRO A 50 -7.34 -0.13 0.84
N THR A 51 -6.51 -0.14 -0.21
CA THR A 51 -5.59 0.95 -0.51
C THR A 51 -6.38 2.14 -1.08
N GLN A 52 -6.12 3.31 -0.55
CA GLN A 52 -6.72 4.59 -0.95
C GLN A 52 -5.64 5.49 -1.54
N SER A 53 -6.04 6.58 -2.18
CA SER A 53 -5.12 7.58 -2.72
C SER A 53 -5.56 8.98 -2.33
N ILE A 54 -4.59 9.88 -2.14
CA ILE A 54 -4.81 11.30 -1.90
C ILE A 54 -3.78 12.14 -2.65
N ALA A 55 -4.24 13.10 -3.43
CA ALA A 55 -3.38 14.02 -4.14
C ALA A 55 -2.92 15.15 -3.20
N ALA A 56 -1.61 15.32 -3.05
CA ALA A 56 -1.03 16.37 -2.24
C ALA A 56 0.38 16.74 -2.72
N GLY A 57 0.70 18.02 -2.81
CA GLY A 57 2.05 18.49 -3.18
C GLY A 57 2.54 17.96 -4.54
N GLY A 58 1.65 17.70 -5.49
CA GLY A 58 1.98 17.13 -6.81
C GLY A 58 2.29 15.64 -6.80
N VAL A 59 1.91 14.94 -5.73
CA VAL A 59 2.02 13.47 -5.56
C VAL A 59 0.66 12.90 -5.26
N ASP A 60 0.32 11.77 -5.88
CA ASP A 60 -0.79 10.91 -5.45
C ASP A 60 -0.22 9.90 -4.47
N PHE A 61 -0.47 10.12 -3.17
CA PHE A 61 0.00 9.22 -2.13
C PHE A 61 -0.95 8.05 -1.94
N ALA A 62 -0.45 6.84 -2.07
CA ALA A 62 -1.17 5.63 -1.68
C ALA A 62 -1.08 5.45 -0.17
N TYR A 63 -2.21 5.12 0.47
CA TYR A 63 -2.25 4.93 1.92
C TYR A 63 -3.32 3.91 2.32
N ARG A 64 -3.20 3.39 3.54
CA ARG A 64 -4.21 2.55 4.21
C ARG A 64 -4.45 3.08 5.60
N GLU A 65 -5.69 2.97 6.08
CA GLU A 65 -6.05 3.39 7.43
C GLU A 65 -6.98 2.38 8.10
N LEU A 66 -6.77 2.14 9.38
CA LEU A 66 -7.55 1.25 10.24
C LEU A 66 -7.87 1.91 11.57
N GLY A 67 -8.91 1.43 12.26
CA GLY A 67 -9.22 1.88 13.61
C GLY A 67 -9.75 3.31 13.70
N LYS A 68 -10.20 3.91 12.61
CA LYS A 68 -10.70 5.30 12.55
C LYS A 68 -11.85 5.56 13.52
N GLN A 69 -12.64 4.54 13.83
CA GLN A 69 -13.76 4.60 14.78
C GLN A 69 -13.33 4.92 16.22
N HIS A 70 -12.06 4.68 16.57
CA HIS A 70 -11.57 4.97 17.93
C HIS A 70 -11.34 6.47 18.17
N GLY A 71 -11.25 7.27 17.10
CA GLY A 71 -10.95 8.70 17.22
C GLY A 71 -9.57 8.99 17.84
N GLY A 72 -9.45 10.17 18.47
CA GLY A 72 -8.20 10.60 19.10
C GLY A 72 -7.13 11.01 18.10
N THR A 73 -5.89 11.13 18.57
CA THR A 73 -4.73 11.48 17.73
C THR A 73 -4.30 10.25 16.95
N PRO A 74 -4.31 10.30 15.59
CA PRO A 74 -3.92 9.16 14.76
C PRO A 74 -2.44 8.82 14.91
N VAL A 75 -2.10 7.53 14.73
CA VAL A 75 -0.72 7.05 14.61
C VAL A 75 -0.37 6.92 13.14
N VAL A 76 0.63 7.67 12.69
CA VAL A 76 1.16 7.58 11.32
C VAL A 76 2.42 6.72 11.33
N LEU A 77 2.41 5.68 10.51
CA LEU A 77 3.49 4.71 10.38
C LEU A 77 4.43 5.11 9.24
N LEU A 78 5.73 5.20 9.53
CA LEU A 78 6.80 5.50 8.58
C LEU A 78 7.70 4.27 8.44
N VAL A 79 7.72 3.69 7.25
CA VAL A 79 8.31 2.38 6.98
C VAL A 79 9.85 2.45 6.83
N HIS A 80 10.49 1.30 6.91
CA HIS A 80 11.94 1.13 6.75
C HIS A 80 12.42 1.30 5.29
N LEU A 81 13.73 1.31 5.10
CA LEU A 81 14.40 1.30 3.79
C LEU A 81 13.88 0.17 2.90
N ALA A 82 13.71 0.46 1.61
CA ALA A 82 13.31 -0.51 0.59
C ALA A 82 12.00 -1.23 0.90
N ALA A 83 11.03 -0.51 1.45
CA ALA A 83 9.76 -1.07 1.87
C ALA A 83 8.56 -0.28 1.33
N VAL A 84 7.47 -1.00 1.19
CA VAL A 84 6.11 -0.53 0.90
C VAL A 84 5.20 -0.82 2.09
N MET A 85 3.97 -0.39 2.06
CA MET A 85 3.00 -0.65 3.15
C MET A 85 2.85 -2.14 3.46
N ASP A 86 2.96 -3.04 2.47
CA ASP A 86 2.90 -4.49 2.68
C ASP A 86 4.06 -5.05 3.54
N ASN A 87 5.09 -4.26 3.82
CA ASN A 87 6.19 -4.66 4.68
C ASN A 87 5.95 -4.38 6.18
N TRP A 88 4.84 -3.75 6.55
CA TRP A 88 4.41 -3.69 7.94
C TRP A 88 3.85 -5.05 8.39
N ASP A 89 4.35 -5.55 9.53
CA ASP A 89 3.81 -6.77 10.14
C ASP A 89 2.33 -6.54 10.52
N PRO A 90 1.38 -7.35 10.00
CA PRO A 90 -0.03 -7.24 10.34
C PRO A 90 -0.30 -7.23 11.84
N ARG A 91 0.47 -7.97 12.63
CA ARG A 91 0.31 -7.99 14.10
C ARG A 91 0.57 -6.65 14.75
N ILE A 92 1.52 -5.87 14.22
CA ILE A 92 1.82 -4.53 14.73
C ILE A 92 0.68 -3.59 14.36
N VAL A 93 0.29 -3.58 13.08
CA VAL A 93 -0.74 -2.65 12.60
C VAL A 93 -2.09 -2.95 13.22
N ASP A 94 -2.54 -4.22 13.21
CA ASP A 94 -3.81 -4.64 13.79
C ASP A 94 -3.83 -4.46 15.31
N GLY A 95 -2.71 -4.73 15.98
CA GLY A 95 -2.56 -4.51 17.42
C GLY A 95 -2.71 -3.04 17.81
N LEU A 96 -2.15 -2.11 17.03
CA LEU A 96 -2.34 -0.68 17.22
C LEU A 96 -3.77 -0.25 16.86
N ALA A 97 -4.28 -0.74 15.72
CA ALA A 97 -5.61 -0.40 15.22
C ALA A 97 -6.75 -0.88 16.12
N ALA A 98 -6.50 -1.86 16.98
CA ALA A 98 -7.46 -2.30 18.00
C ALA A 98 -7.85 -1.20 18.99
N LYS A 99 -7.04 -0.12 19.12
CA LYS A 99 -7.27 0.97 20.08
C LYS A 99 -7.02 2.37 19.51
N HIS A 100 -6.42 2.48 18.34
CA HIS A 100 -6.01 3.75 17.73
C HIS A 100 -6.42 3.81 16.26
N HIS A 101 -6.62 5.03 15.76
CA HIS A 101 -6.63 5.28 14.33
C HIS A 101 -5.20 5.19 13.80
N VAL A 102 -4.91 4.23 12.94
CA VAL A 102 -3.59 3.96 12.36
C VAL A 102 -3.62 4.28 10.88
N ILE A 103 -2.60 4.97 10.39
CA ILE A 103 -2.44 5.35 8.98
C ILE A 103 -1.03 4.99 8.56
N ALA A 104 -0.89 4.25 7.46
CA ALA A 104 0.38 4.06 6.77
C ALA A 104 0.27 4.55 5.34
N PHE A 105 1.36 5.03 4.76
CA PHE A 105 1.40 5.47 3.37
C PHE A 105 2.73 5.09 2.73
N ASP A 106 2.73 4.97 1.42
CA ASP A 106 3.94 4.79 0.63
C ASP A 106 4.58 6.15 0.34
N ASN A 107 5.88 6.25 0.54
CA ASN A 107 6.66 7.44 0.17
C ASN A 107 6.52 7.75 -1.32
N ARG A 108 6.79 9.00 -1.72
CA ARG A 108 6.84 9.43 -3.12
C ARG A 108 7.64 8.45 -4.00
N GLY A 109 7.03 7.98 -5.10
CA GLY A 109 7.65 7.08 -6.07
C GLY A 109 7.86 5.65 -5.56
N ILE A 110 7.22 5.26 -4.45
CA ILE A 110 7.27 3.94 -3.85
C ILE A 110 5.88 3.31 -3.93
N GLY A 111 5.82 1.99 -4.13
CA GLY A 111 4.58 1.23 -4.17
C GLY A 111 3.60 1.77 -5.20
N ALA A 112 2.45 2.25 -4.76
CA ALA A 112 1.44 2.87 -5.61
C ALA A 112 1.46 4.41 -5.57
N SER A 113 2.35 5.03 -4.77
CA SER A 113 2.52 6.49 -4.76
C SER A 113 3.23 6.98 -6.01
N SER A 114 2.74 8.09 -6.58
CA SER A 114 3.30 8.69 -7.80
C SER A 114 4.59 9.47 -7.53
N GLY A 115 5.23 9.94 -8.60
CA GLY A 115 6.42 10.79 -8.55
C GLY A 115 7.73 10.01 -8.66
N LYS A 116 8.84 10.70 -8.32
CA LYS A 116 10.19 10.12 -8.32
C LYS A 116 10.65 9.91 -6.88
N PRO A 117 11.29 8.77 -6.57
CA PRO A 117 11.85 8.53 -5.24
C PRO A 117 12.82 9.64 -4.82
N SER A 118 12.74 10.04 -3.55
CA SER A 118 13.64 11.04 -2.97
C SER A 118 14.93 10.38 -2.47
N ASN A 119 16.04 11.11 -2.57
CA ASN A 119 17.34 10.77 -2.01
C ASN A 119 17.71 11.64 -0.79
N SER A 120 16.71 12.23 -0.12
CA SER A 120 16.88 13.10 1.03
C SER A 120 15.83 12.80 2.11
N MET A 121 16.25 12.72 3.37
CA MET A 121 15.35 12.54 4.52
C MET A 121 14.45 13.76 4.70
N GLU A 122 15.00 14.95 4.47
CA GLU A 122 14.28 16.23 4.55
C GLU A 122 13.12 16.29 3.55
N GLN A 123 13.35 15.83 2.30
CA GLN A 123 12.28 15.78 1.30
C GLN A 123 11.22 14.74 1.63
N MET A 124 11.63 13.57 2.16
CA MET A 124 10.67 12.55 2.60
C MET A 124 9.83 13.06 3.78
N ALA A 125 10.42 13.86 4.67
CA ALA A 125 9.70 14.51 5.76
C ALA A 125 8.72 15.58 5.25
N ASP A 126 9.12 16.40 4.27
CA ASP A 126 8.23 17.39 3.64
C ASP A 126 7.03 16.71 2.96
N ASP A 127 7.27 15.59 2.30
CA ASP A 127 6.22 14.77 1.69
C ASP A 127 5.26 14.20 2.74
N ALA A 128 5.80 13.68 3.83
CA ALA A 128 5.00 13.15 4.95
C ALA A 128 4.16 14.25 5.62
N ILE A 129 4.73 15.44 5.87
CA ILE A 129 4.00 16.60 6.39
C ILE A 129 2.88 17.01 5.43
N THR A 130 3.18 17.04 4.14
CA THR A 130 2.21 17.37 3.08
C THR A 130 1.06 16.37 3.05
N PHE A 131 1.35 15.07 3.12
CA PHE A 131 0.36 14.00 3.21
C PHE A 131 -0.52 14.14 4.47
N ILE A 132 0.10 14.30 5.66
CA ILE A 132 -0.61 14.43 6.93
C ILE A 132 -1.57 15.63 6.91
N LYS A 133 -1.11 16.79 6.39
CA LYS A 133 -1.95 17.98 6.26
C LYS A 133 -3.07 17.80 5.25
N ALA A 134 -2.81 17.13 4.13
CA ALA A 134 -3.84 16.84 3.12
C ALA A 134 -4.91 15.88 3.66
N LYS A 135 -4.58 14.97 4.58
CA LYS A 135 -5.55 14.15 5.33
C LYS A 135 -6.39 14.96 6.32
N GLY A 136 -6.15 16.28 6.46
CA GLY A 136 -6.83 17.16 7.41
C GLY A 136 -6.42 16.94 8.86
N LEU A 137 -5.29 16.27 9.11
CA LEU A 137 -4.80 15.98 10.45
C LEU A 137 -4.00 17.15 10.98
N LYS A 138 -4.39 17.66 12.16
CA LYS A 138 -3.73 18.80 12.82
C LYS A 138 -2.60 18.35 13.76
N GLN A 139 -2.68 17.14 14.27
CA GLN A 139 -1.70 16.54 15.14
C GLN A 139 -1.74 15.03 15.01
N VAL A 140 -0.56 14.39 15.03
CA VAL A 140 -0.38 12.93 14.91
C VAL A 140 0.62 12.42 15.93
N ASP A 141 0.56 11.12 16.22
CA ASP A 141 1.67 10.38 16.79
C ASP A 141 2.44 9.73 15.62
N LEU A 142 3.76 9.73 15.67
CA LEU A 142 4.59 9.09 14.66
C LEU A 142 5.14 7.76 15.19
N PHE A 143 5.10 6.73 14.36
CA PHE A 143 5.84 5.50 14.60
C PHE A 143 6.79 5.28 13.42
N GLY A 144 8.06 5.60 13.62
CA GLY A 144 9.11 5.45 12.62
C GLY A 144 9.95 4.20 12.86
N PHE A 145 10.00 3.31 11.85
CA PHE A 145 10.83 2.13 11.88
C PHE A 145 12.05 2.31 10.97
N SER A 146 13.27 2.16 11.50
CA SER A 146 14.52 2.30 10.75
C SER A 146 14.60 3.65 10.03
N MET A 147 14.70 3.69 8.70
CA MET A 147 14.64 4.92 7.90
C MET A 147 13.42 5.79 8.23
N GLY A 148 12.27 5.18 8.50
CA GLY A 148 11.07 5.90 8.91
C GLY A 148 11.26 6.68 10.23
N GLY A 149 12.13 6.21 11.12
CA GLY A 149 12.50 6.93 12.34
C GLY A 149 13.39 8.15 12.08
N MET A 150 14.22 8.12 11.04
CA MET A 150 15.00 9.26 10.58
C MET A 150 14.06 10.34 10.00
N ILE A 151 13.12 9.93 9.15
CA ILE A 151 12.07 10.80 8.60
C ILE A 151 11.24 11.42 9.74
N ALA A 152 10.85 10.63 10.77
CA ALA A 152 10.10 11.12 11.91
C ALA A 152 10.84 12.22 12.67
N GLN A 153 12.16 12.13 12.83
CA GLN A 153 12.99 13.14 13.47
C GLN A 153 12.97 14.45 12.65
N GLU A 154 13.11 14.36 11.32
CA GLU A 154 12.99 15.54 10.45
C GLU A 154 11.61 16.20 10.50
N ILE A 155 10.53 15.42 10.56
CA ILE A 155 9.17 15.95 10.70
C ILE A 155 9.05 16.78 11.98
N VAL A 156 9.58 16.27 13.11
CA VAL A 156 9.55 16.99 14.39
C VAL A 156 10.36 18.29 14.34
N LEU A 157 11.51 18.29 13.66
CA LEU A 157 12.34 19.48 13.48
C LEU A 157 11.65 20.55 12.62
N LYS A 158 10.96 20.13 11.56
CA LYS A 158 10.30 21.01 10.59
C LYS A 158 8.94 21.56 11.07
N ASP A 159 8.15 20.72 11.73
CA ASP A 159 6.79 21.06 12.18
C ASP A 159 6.50 20.45 13.57
N PRO A 160 7.15 20.98 14.64
CA PRO A 160 6.99 20.44 15.99
C PRO A 160 5.53 20.35 16.46
N PRO A 161 4.63 21.34 16.17
CA PRO A 161 3.24 21.27 16.59
C PRO A 161 2.44 20.12 16.00
N LEU A 162 2.88 19.61 14.82
CA LEU A 162 2.23 18.50 14.13
C LEU A 162 2.35 17.17 14.89
N VAL A 163 3.41 17.01 15.70
CA VAL A 163 3.75 15.74 16.35
C VAL A 163 3.51 15.80 17.85
N ARG A 164 2.58 14.98 18.33
CA ARG A 164 2.30 14.85 19.76
C ARG A 164 3.29 13.92 20.47
N LYS A 165 3.55 12.75 19.86
CA LYS A 165 4.47 11.72 20.36
C LYS A 165 5.20 11.08 19.20
N MET A 166 6.38 10.57 19.48
CA MET A 166 7.20 9.85 18.49
C MET A 166 7.72 8.55 19.09
N ILE A 167 7.52 7.46 18.37
CA ILE A 167 8.11 6.14 18.64
C ILE A 167 9.18 5.91 17.60
N LEU A 168 10.42 5.69 18.05
CA LEU A 168 11.58 5.40 17.21
C LEU A 168 12.02 3.95 17.44
N ALA A 169 11.88 3.13 16.39
CA ALA A 169 12.23 1.71 16.45
C ALA A 169 13.37 1.40 15.48
N GLY A 170 14.47 0.83 15.99
CA GLY A 170 15.60 0.37 15.17
C GLY A 170 16.20 1.44 14.27
N THR A 171 16.36 2.66 14.77
CA THR A 171 16.82 3.85 14.03
C THR A 171 17.93 4.59 14.78
N GLY A 172 18.45 5.68 14.21
CA GLY A 172 19.47 6.50 14.83
C GLY A 172 19.36 7.98 14.43
N PRO A 173 20.09 8.89 15.15
CA PRO A 173 20.09 10.31 14.88
C PRO A 173 20.93 10.66 13.62
N ALA A 174 20.77 11.88 13.11
CA ALA A 174 21.63 12.42 12.09
C ALA A 174 23.11 12.43 12.58
N GLY A 175 24.05 12.10 11.72
CA GLY A 175 25.48 12.00 12.06
C GLY A 175 25.80 10.93 13.09
N GLY A 176 24.84 10.02 13.43
CA GLY A 176 25.06 8.97 14.42
C GLY A 176 26.12 7.97 13.99
N GLU A 177 26.95 7.52 14.95
CA GLU A 177 27.98 6.53 14.70
C GLU A 177 27.41 5.27 14.03
N GLY A 178 28.03 4.81 12.95
CA GLY A 178 27.63 3.63 12.20
C GLY A 178 26.47 3.82 11.23
N ILE A 179 25.72 4.93 11.26
CA ILE A 179 24.59 5.16 10.36
C ILE A 179 25.04 5.17 8.90
N SER A 180 26.15 5.82 8.58
CA SER A 180 26.72 5.82 7.22
C SER A 180 27.11 4.41 6.72
N ALA A 181 27.42 3.48 7.62
CA ALA A 181 27.76 2.10 7.30
C ALA A 181 26.53 1.22 7.02
N VAL A 182 25.32 1.63 7.44
CA VAL A 182 24.07 0.86 7.25
C VAL A 182 23.83 0.52 5.78
N ALA A 183 24.13 1.44 4.87
CA ALA A 183 24.02 1.19 3.43
C ALA A 183 24.87 -0.01 2.97
N GLY A 184 26.11 -0.11 3.47
CA GLY A 184 27.03 -1.22 3.16
C GLY A 184 26.54 -2.56 3.72
N VAL A 185 26.06 -2.57 4.97
CA VAL A 185 25.51 -3.78 5.60
C VAL A 185 24.26 -4.24 4.85
N THR A 186 23.36 -3.31 4.52
CA THR A 186 22.15 -3.61 3.75
C THR A 186 22.49 -4.24 2.40
N TYR A 187 23.45 -3.65 1.69
CA TYR A 187 23.89 -4.17 0.39
C TYR A 187 24.48 -5.58 0.51
N TYR A 188 25.29 -5.81 1.52
CA TYR A 188 25.86 -7.14 1.79
C TYR A 188 24.77 -8.19 2.07
N ASP A 189 23.81 -7.88 2.93
CA ASP A 189 22.72 -8.81 3.25
C ASP A 189 21.72 -9.00 2.09
N MET A 190 21.55 -8.01 1.23
CA MET A 190 20.81 -8.18 -0.03
C MET A 190 21.50 -9.16 -0.97
N LEU A 191 22.82 -9.02 -1.18
CA LEU A 191 23.59 -9.97 -1.97
C LEU A 191 23.54 -11.37 -1.36
N ARG A 192 23.66 -11.46 -0.04
CA ARG A 192 23.54 -12.73 0.67
C ARG A 192 22.18 -13.37 0.45
N GLY A 193 21.10 -12.59 0.57
CA GLY A 193 19.73 -13.05 0.29
C GLY A 193 19.61 -13.60 -1.12
N PHE A 194 20.15 -12.88 -2.11
CA PHE A 194 20.15 -13.30 -3.51
C PHE A 194 20.86 -14.65 -3.69
N PHE A 195 22.09 -14.82 -3.17
CA PHE A 195 22.85 -16.07 -3.32
C PHE A 195 22.31 -17.24 -2.50
N THR A 196 21.59 -16.96 -1.40
CA THR A 196 21.01 -17.99 -0.54
C THR A 196 19.53 -18.26 -0.82
N PHE A 197 18.92 -17.53 -1.77
CA PHE A 197 17.49 -17.57 -2.06
C PHE A 197 16.61 -17.31 -0.82
N GLN A 198 17.07 -16.40 0.04
CA GLN A 198 16.34 -15.99 1.24
C GLN A 198 16.06 -14.49 1.21
N ASP A 199 14.95 -14.08 1.84
CA ASP A 199 14.62 -12.67 1.98
C ASP A 199 15.68 -11.96 2.84
N PRO A 200 16.28 -10.85 2.36
CA PRO A 200 17.27 -10.09 3.13
C PRO A 200 16.80 -9.67 4.52
N LYS A 201 15.50 -9.47 4.73
CA LYS A 201 14.92 -9.12 6.04
C LYS A 201 15.21 -10.18 7.11
N GLN A 202 15.37 -11.46 6.71
CA GLN A 202 15.77 -12.52 7.63
C GLN A 202 17.14 -12.23 8.28
N PHE A 203 18.05 -11.62 7.54
CA PHE A 203 19.40 -11.31 8.02
C PHE A 203 19.49 -9.95 8.69
N LEU A 204 18.74 -8.98 8.20
CA LEU A 204 18.75 -7.61 8.69
C LEU A 204 18.00 -7.44 10.03
N PHE A 205 16.91 -8.17 10.24
CA PHE A 205 16.00 -7.93 11.37
C PHE A 205 16.05 -9.01 12.45
N PHE A 206 16.63 -10.18 12.14
CA PHE A 206 16.59 -11.31 13.06
C PHE A 206 17.99 -11.87 13.35
N THR A 207 18.15 -12.37 14.57
CA THR A 207 19.40 -13.02 14.97
C THR A 207 19.59 -14.36 14.25
N ARG A 208 20.82 -14.86 14.24
CA ARG A 208 21.19 -16.16 13.65
C ARG A 208 20.96 -17.35 14.58
N THR A 209 20.37 -17.12 15.74
CA THR A 209 19.96 -18.21 16.66
C THR A 209 18.79 -18.99 16.07
N PRO A 210 18.56 -20.25 16.47
CA PRO A 210 17.41 -21.01 15.99
C PRO A 210 16.07 -20.28 16.20
N SER A 211 15.88 -19.65 17.37
CA SER A 211 14.69 -18.87 17.66
C SER A 211 14.55 -17.61 16.79
N GLY A 212 15.67 -16.92 16.49
CA GLY A 212 15.66 -15.75 15.59
C GLY A 212 15.35 -16.15 14.15
N ILE A 213 15.86 -17.27 13.68
CA ILE A 213 15.55 -17.78 12.33
C ILE A 213 14.07 -18.16 12.24
N GLU A 214 13.52 -18.82 13.25
CA GLU A 214 12.09 -19.18 13.29
C GLU A 214 11.20 -17.93 13.33
N ALA A 215 11.52 -16.97 14.19
CA ALA A 215 10.80 -15.70 14.28
C ALA A 215 10.81 -14.93 12.95
N GLY A 216 11.95 -14.91 12.24
CA GLY A 216 12.07 -14.28 10.95
C GLY A 216 11.23 -14.97 9.87
N LYS A 217 11.23 -16.30 9.82
CA LYS A 217 10.33 -17.06 8.92
C LYS A 217 8.87 -16.76 9.20
N ALA A 218 8.47 -16.78 10.46
CA ALA A 218 7.10 -16.48 10.86
C ALA A 218 6.70 -15.03 10.49
N PHE A 219 7.60 -14.07 10.62
CA PHE A 219 7.39 -12.69 10.18
C PHE A 219 7.19 -12.62 8.66
N LEU A 220 8.06 -13.26 7.88
CA LEU A 220 7.96 -13.26 6.42
C LEU A 220 6.67 -13.92 5.90
N GLU A 221 6.18 -14.96 6.58
CA GLU A 221 4.88 -15.56 6.24
C GLU A 221 3.72 -14.59 6.51
N ARG A 222 3.75 -13.82 7.62
CA ARG A 222 2.74 -12.81 7.89
C ARG A 222 2.70 -11.70 6.86
N LEU A 223 3.83 -11.29 6.29
CA LEU A 223 3.85 -10.31 5.20
C LEU A 223 3.15 -10.81 3.92
N LYS A 224 2.86 -12.11 3.82
CA LYS A 224 2.13 -12.71 2.69
C LYS A 224 0.64 -12.83 2.94
N GLU A 225 0.14 -12.51 4.13
CA GLU A 225 -1.28 -12.61 4.48
C GLU A 225 -2.16 -11.75 3.57
N ARG A 226 -1.66 -10.59 3.14
CA ARG A 226 -2.32 -9.79 2.12
C ARG A 226 -2.11 -10.42 0.75
N THR A 227 -3.19 -10.89 0.12
CA THR A 227 -3.16 -11.58 -1.17
C THR A 227 -3.77 -10.76 -2.31
N GLN A 228 -4.55 -9.73 -1.99
CA GLN A 228 -5.19 -8.85 -2.97
C GLN A 228 -4.76 -7.41 -2.74
N ASP A 229 -4.79 -6.59 -3.81
CA ASP A 229 -4.42 -5.18 -3.75
C ASP A 229 -3.05 -4.96 -3.07
N ARG A 230 -2.08 -5.81 -3.46
CA ARG A 230 -0.70 -5.72 -2.97
C ARG A 230 0.02 -4.54 -3.60
N ASP A 231 0.90 -3.94 -2.82
CA ASP A 231 1.77 -2.89 -3.30
C ASP A 231 2.75 -3.43 -4.35
N LYS A 232 3.11 -2.57 -5.30
CA LYS A 232 4.20 -2.89 -6.25
C LYS A 232 5.51 -2.96 -5.49
N GLU A 233 6.34 -3.92 -5.87
CA GLU A 233 7.70 -4.02 -5.34
C GLU A 233 8.49 -2.74 -5.61
N ILE A 234 9.44 -2.45 -4.71
CA ILE A 234 10.27 -1.27 -4.84
C ILE A 234 11.19 -1.38 -6.07
N ALA A 235 11.24 -0.31 -6.87
CA ALA A 235 12.16 -0.25 -8.00
C ALA A 235 13.62 -0.11 -7.51
N VAL A 236 14.54 -0.67 -8.27
CA VAL A 236 15.99 -0.58 -7.97
C VAL A 236 16.47 0.87 -7.85
N SER A 237 15.94 1.77 -8.68
CA SER A 237 16.26 3.21 -8.60
C SER A 237 15.81 3.84 -7.28
N ALA A 238 14.67 3.40 -6.74
CA ALA A 238 14.16 3.86 -5.47
C ALA A 238 15.03 3.38 -4.29
N LEU A 239 15.48 2.12 -4.35
CA LEU A 239 16.44 1.60 -3.37
C LEU A 239 17.71 2.44 -3.34
N PHE A 240 18.31 2.74 -4.50
CA PHE A 240 19.54 3.55 -4.54
C PHE A 240 19.32 4.98 -4.05
N ALA A 241 18.19 5.61 -4.38
CA ALA A 241 17.85 6.93 -3.85
C ALA A 241 17.75 6.92 -2.32
N GLN A 242 17.08 5.93 -1.74
CA GLN A 242 16.96 5.79 -0.29
C GLN A 242 18.28 5.45 0.40
N LEU A 243 19.16 4.64 -0.23
CA LEU A 243 20.50 4.36 0.29
C LEU A 243 21.38 5.63 0.30
N GLU A 244 21.24 6.50 -0.71
CA GLU A 244 21.90 7.80 -0.74
C GLU A 244 21.39 8.71 0.39
N ALA A 245 20.07 8.78 0.59
CA ALA A 245 19.48 9.52 1.70
C ALA A 245 20.02 9.04 3.07
N LEU A 246 20.13 7.74 3.26
CA LEU A 246 20.70 7.12 4.47
C LEU A 246 22.17 7.52 4.68
N ARG A 247 22.97 7.47 3.61
CA ARG A 247 24.38 7.87 3.68
C ARG A 247 24.53 9.33 4.07
N ASN A 248 23.70 10.21 3.48
CA ASN A 248 23.74 11.65 3.77
C ASN A 248 23.27 11.94 5.20
N TRP A 249 22.29 11.19 5.71
CA TRP A 249 21.84 11.28 7.10
C TRP A 249 22.93 10.90 8.11
N GLY A 250 23.80 9.97 7.75
CA GLY A 250 24.91 9.51 8.59
C GLY A 250 26.16 10.37 8.56
N GLN A 251 26.16 11.48 7.83
CA GLN A 251 27.25 12.45 7.77
C GLN A 251 26.94 13.66 8.64
#